data_04ddce1ea71faae7414334e3c90309b7
#
_entry.id   04ddce1ea71faae7414334e3c90309b7
#
_cell.length_a   1.000
_cell.length_b   1.000
_cell.length_c   1.000
_cell.angle_alpha   90.00
_cell.angle_beta   90.00
_cell.angle_gamma   90.00
#
_symmetry.space_group_name_H-M   'P 1'
#
loop_
_entity.id
_entity.type
_entity.pdbx_description
1 polymer ?
#
loop_
_entity_poly.entity_id
_entity_poly.type
_entity_poly.pdbx_seq_one_letter_code
_entity_poly.pdbx_strand_id
1 'polypeptide(L)'
;RQSLAVLAEARRQHQPGRCLLLGAHLEGPFLAPQKRGAHPSEHLCAPSLAELERRISGFEDDIALVTLAPELPGAEEVIAALRQRGVVVSLGHSAADERTARLAYQQGVGMITHCFNAMAGLHHRAPGPVGALLGSPPVALGVIADGIHIAPAMAALLQRLFPEQVVLVSDALAPYGLPPGTYPWDERSIAVADGTCRLEDGTVAGTTLTLPDGVV
;
A
#
# COMPACT_ATOMS: atom_id res chain seq x y z
N ARG A 1 -16.69 -4.80 -0.68
CA ARG A 1 -17.55 -5.31 0.42
C ARG A 1 -17.62 -6.84 0.46
N GLN A 2 -17.71 -7.52 -0.68
CA GLN A 2 -17.70 -8.99 -0.69
C GLN A 2 -16.41 -9.57 -0.07
N SER A 3 -15.24 -9.06 -0.45
CA SER A 3 -13.95 -9.46 0.13
C SER A 3 -13.86 -9.18 1.64
N LEU A 4 -14.41 -8.03 2.10
CA LEU A 4 -14.47 -7.72 3.52
C LEU A 4 -15.34 -8.72 4.29
N ALA A 5 -16.47 -9.13 3.74
CA ALA A 5 -17.33 -10.14 4.37
C ALA A 5 -16.62 -11.48 4.54
N VAL A 6 -15.87 -11.92 3.51
CA VAL A 6 -15.06 -13.15 3.57
C VAL A 6 -13.95 -13.04 4.62
N LEU A 7 -13.24 -11.90 4.66
CA LEU A 7 -12.20 -11.67 5.65
C LEU A 7 -12.77 -11.66 7.09
N ALA A 8 -13.85 -10.92 7.32
CA ALA A 8 -14.50 -10.82 8.62
C ALA A 8 -14.95 -12.20 9.12
N GLU A 9 -15.51 -13.03 8.23
CA GLU A 9 -15.87 -14.41 8.57
C GLU A 9 -14.64 -15.26 8.92
N ALA A 10 -13.58 -15.18 8.12
CA ALA A 10 -12.33 -15.90 8.36
C ALA A 10 -11.67 -15.49 9.69
N ARG A 11 -11.74 -14.20 10.07
CA ARG A 11 -11.26 -13.69 11.37
C ARG A 11 -12.05 -14.29 12.55
N ARG A 12 -13.37 -14.36 12.43
CA ARG A 12 -14.23 -14.98 13.47
C ARG A 12 -13.95 -16.48 13.65
N GLN A 13 -13.56 -17.16 12.58
CA GLN A 13 -13.28 -18.60 12.58
C GLN A 13 -11.81 -18.94 12.86
N HIS A 14 -11.05 -18.01 13.47
CA HIS A 14 -9.64 -18.22 13.79
C HIS A 14 -9.44 -19.52 14.60
N GLN A 15 -8.46 -20.32 14.18
CA GLN A 15 -8.08 -21.58 14.85
C GLN A 15 -6.64 -21.49 15.37
N PRO A 16 -6.36 -21.99 16.57
CA PRO A 16 -4.99 -22.09 17.07
C PRO A 16 -4.07 -22.82 16.09
N GLY A 17 -2.85 -22.30 15.90
CA GLY A 17 -1.86 -22.87 14.98
C GLY A 17 -2.01 -22.41 13.53
N ARG A 18 -2.99 -21.55 13.21
CA ARG A 18 -3.10 -20.86 11.93
C ARG A 18 -2.65 -19.40 12.05
N CYS A 19 -2.36 -18.76 10.92
CA CYS A 19 -2.01 -17.33 10.91
C CYS A 19 -3.17 -16.49 11.46
N LEU A 20 -2.84 -15.48 12.26
CA LEU A 20 -3.79 -14.51 12.77
C LEU A 20 -4.09 -13.46 11.69
N LEU A 21 -5.37 -13.31 11.35
CA LEU A 21 -5.83 -12.25 10.45
C LEU A 21 -6.08 -10.99 11.29
N LEU A 22 -5.19 -10.00 11.15
CA LEU A 22 -5.27 -8.74 11.92
C LEU A 22 -6.41 -7.84 11.42
N GLY A 23 -6.72 -7.89 10.14
CA GLY A 23 -7.77 -7.10 9.48
C GLY A 23 -7.45 -6.86 8.01
N ALA A 24 -8.30 -6.10 7.36
CA ALA A 24 -8.12 -5.71 5.98
C ALA A 24 -7.14 -4.54 5.85
N HIS A 25 -6.29 -4.59 4.84
CA HIS A 25 -5.64 -3.43 4.27
C HIS A 25 -6.46 -2.97 3.06
N LEU A 26 -7.04 -1.79 3.15
CA LEU A 26 -7.72 -1.15 2.01
C LEU A 26 -6.73 -0.25 1.28
N GLU A 27 -6.38 -0.61 0.06
CA GLU A 27 -5.55 0.21 -0.80
C GLU A 27 -6.44 1.08 -1.68
N GLY A 28 -6.56 2.34 -1.29
CA GLY A 28 -7.52 3.27 -1.90
C GLY A 28 -8.94 3.15 -1.33
N PRO A 29 -9.91 3.80 -1.98
CA PRO A 29 -9.93 4.40 -3.32
C PRO A 29 -9.38 5.83 -3.41
N PHE A 30 -8.90 6.39 -2.35
CA PHE A 30 -8.44 7.77 -2.21
C PHE A 30 -7.00 7.92 -2.71
N LEU A 31 -6.75 7.51 -3.96
CA LEU A 31 -5.43 7.49 -4.60
C LEU A 31 -5.31 8.60 -5.63
N ALA A 32 -4.11 9.13 -5.82
CA ALA A 32 -3.84 10.14 -6.84
C ALA A 32 -3.97 9.53 -8.25
N PRO A 33 -4.81 10.07 -9.14
CA PRO A 33 -5.03 9.50 -10.47
C PRO A 33 -3.74 9.32 -11.28
N GLN A 34 -2.79 10.26 -11.16
CA GLN A 34 -1.49 10.20 -11.85
C GLN A 34 -0.52 9.17 -11.23
N LYS A 35 -0.85 8.61 -10.07
CA LYS A 35 -0.07 7.61 -9.34
C LYS A 35 -0.86 6.32 -9.10
N ARG A 36 -1.93 6.11 -9.87
CA ARG A 36 -2.85 4.99 -9.68
C ARG A 36 -2.21 3.60 -9.85
N GLY A 37 -1.06 3.50 -10.52
CA GLY A 37 -0.46 2.20 -10.83
C GLY A 37 -1.44 1.30 -11.57
N ALA A 38 -1.63 0.08 -11.10
CA ALA A 38 -2.55 -0.89 -11.67
C ALA A 38 -4.03 -0.70 -11.25
N HIS A 39 -4.34 0.25 -10.37
CA HIS A 39 -5.74 0.51 -9.98
C HIS A 39 -6.56 1.08 -11.13
N PRO A 40 -7.81 0.58 -11.36
CA PRO A 40 -8.71 1.15 -12.35
C PRO A 40 -9.11 2.59 -11.98
N SER A 41 -8.98 3.51 -12.94
CA SER A 41 -9.24 4.94 -12.70
C SER A 41 -10.68 5.24 -12.29
N GLU A 42 -11.64 4.46 -12.79
CA GLU A 42 -13.08 4.57 -12.51
C GLU A 42 -13.44 4.20 -11.05
N HIS A 43 -12.55 3.54 -10.34
CA HIS A 43 -12.75 3.19 -8.94
C HIS A 43 -12.14 4.20 -7.97
N LEU A 44 -11.36 5.15 -8.46
CA LEU A 44 -10.79 6.21 -7.64
C LEU A 44 -11.83 7.30 -7.36
N CYS A 45 -11.75 7.89 -6.18
CA CYS A 45 -12.59 9.01 -5.81
C CYS A 45 -11.87 9.95 -4.84
N ALA A 46 -12.36 11.16 -4.72
CA ALA A 46 -11.86 12.12 -3.75
C ALA A 46 -12.12 11.61 -2.31
N PRO A 47 -11.18 11.80 -1.38
CA PRO A 47 -11.37 11.49 0.02
C PRO A 47 -12.56 12.25 0.61
N SER A 48 -13.44 11.54 1.31
CA SER A 48 -14.50 12.12 2.14
C SER A 48 -14.96 11.13 3.20
N LEU A 49 -15.50 11.62 4.31
CA LEU A 49 -16.05 10.77 5.36
C LEU A 49 -17.22 9.92 4.84
N ALA A 50 -18.06 10.49 3.97
CA ALA A 50 -19.19 9.76 3.38
C ALA A 50 -18.72 8.56 2.53
N GLU A 51 -17.68 8.74 1.71
CA GLU A 51 -17.10 7.65 0.91
C GLU A 51 -16.39 6.61 1.78
N LEU A 52 -15.70 7.04 2.84
CA LEU A 52 -15.11 6.14 3.81
C LEU A 52 -16.20 5.25 4.43
N GLU A 53 -17.24 5.84 5.02
CA GLU A 53 -18.35 5.12 5.65
C GLU A 53 -19.03 4.16 4.67
N ARG A 54 -19.33 4.61 3.46
CA ARG A 54 -19.95 3.77 2.43
C ARG A 54 -19.17 2.48 2.17
N ARG A 55 -17.85 2.51 2.32
CA ARG A 55 -16.96 1.35 2.07
C ARG A 55 -16.82 0.43 3.26
N ILE A 56 -16.68 0.99 4.46
CA ILE A 56 -16.35 0.21 5.66
C ILE A 56 -17.55 -0.10 6.54
N SER A 57 -18.71 0.55 6.35
CA SER A 57 -19.90 0.35 7.19
C SER A 57 -20.26 -1.13 7.35
N GLY A 58 -20.34 -1.57 8.60
CA GLY A 58 -20.57 -2.95 9.03
C GLY A 58 -19.31 -3.83 9.03
N PHE A 59 -18.11 -3.24 8.79
CA PHE A 59 -16.80 -3.89 8.84
C PHE A 59 -15.76 -3.02 9.53
N GLU A 60 -16.17 -2.04 10.32
CA GLU A 60 -15.28 -1.04 10.92
C GLU A 60 -14.16 -1.69 11.74
N ASP A 61 -14.50 -2.73 12.52
CA ASP A 61 -13.55 -3.49 13.35
C ASP A 61 -12.67 -4.46 12.54
N ASP A 62 -12.98 -4.64 11.26
CA ASP A 62 -12.23 -5.51 10.37
C ASP A 62 -11.19 -4.76 9.51
N ILE A 63 -11.11 -3.43 9.63
CA ILE A 63 -10.14 -2.60 8.92
C ILE A 63 -8.93 -2.34 9.81
N ALA A 64 -7.76 -2.80 9.39
CA ALA A 64 -6.50 -2.58 10.11
C ALA A 64 -5.65 -1.46 9.51
N LEU A 65 -5.70 -1.29 8.19
CA LEU A 65 -4.85 -0.37 7.44
C LEU A 65 -5.62 0.24 6.27
N VAL A 66 -5.37 1.51 5.98
CA VAL A 66 -5.88 2.20 4.77
C VAL A 66 -4.75 2.96 4.11
N THR A 67 -4.52 2.68 2.83
CA THR A 67 -3.61 3.47 1.98
C THR A 67 -4.39 4.57 1.27
N LEU A 68 -3.84 5.78 1.32
CA LEU A 68 -4.39 6.95 0.63
C LEU A 68 -3.30 7.93 0.21
N ALA A 69 -3.66 8.83 -0.70
CA ALA A 69 -2.85 9.96 -1.15
C ALA A 69 -3.18 11.21 -0.31
N PRO A 70 -2.27 11.63 0.59
CA PRO A 70 -2.57 12.68 1.56
C PRO A 70 -2.68 14.08 0.94
N GLU A 71 -2.20 14.29 -0.29
CA GLU A 71 -2.32 15.55 -1.02
C GLU A 71 -3.73 15.80 -1.58
N LEU A 72 -4.59 14.80 -1.59
CA LEU A 72 -5.93 14.96 -2.14
C LEU A 72 -6.82 15.79 -1.21
N PRO A 73 -7.65 16.71 -1.75
CA PRO A 73 -8.61 17.47 -0.95
C PRO A 73 -9.53 16.54 -0.14
N GLY A 74 -9.68 16.79 1.14
CA GLY A 74 -10.47 15.97 2.07
C GLY A 74 -9.69 14.82 2.74
N ALA A 75 -8.43 14.57 2.35
CA ALA A 75 -7.62 13.50 2.94
C ALA A 75 -7.37 13.72 4.44
N GLU A 76 -7.17 14.94 4.89
CA GLU A 76 -6.92 15.28 6.30
C GLU A 76 -8.06 14.80 7.21
N GLU A 77 -9.31 15.05 6.83
CA GLU A 77 -10.48 14.62 7.60
C GLU A 77 -10.58 13.07 7.66
N VAL A 78 -10.30 12.39 6.55
CA VAL A 78 -10.30 10.94 6.48
C VAL A 78 -9.16 10.35 7.32
N ILE A 79 -7.96 10.92 7.28
CA ILE A 79 -6.82 10.54 8.12
C ILE A 79 -7.20 10.64 9.60
N ALA A 80 -7.78 11.76 10.02
CA ALA A 80 -8.19 11.99 11.40
C ALA A 80 -9.24 10.95 11.85
N ALA A 81 -10.25 10.67 11.02
CA ALA A 81 -11.31 9.70 11.33
C ALA A 81 -10.77 8.26 11.43
N LEU A 82 -9.89 7.84 10.53
CA LEU A 82 -9.26 6.52 10.57
C LEU A 82 -8.42 6.35 11.85
N ARG A 83 -7.61 7.35 12.19
CA ARG A 83 -6.78 7.33 13.41
C ARG A 83 -7.61 7.25 14.68
N GLN A 84 -8.72 8.00 14.76
CA GLN A 84 -9.65 7.91 15.91
C GLN A 84 -10.21 6.49 16.10
N ARG A 85 -10.31 5.71 15.02
CA ARG A 85 -10.73 4.31 15.05
C ARG A 85 -9.60 3.32 15.31
N GLY A 86 -8.36 3.79 15.50
CA GLY A 86 -7.18 2.93 15.67
C GLY A 86 -6.70 2.28 14.37
N VAL A 87 -7.21 2.71 13.21
CA VAL A 87 -6.77 2.22 11.90
C VAL A 87 -5.45 2.89 11.52
N VAL A 88 -4.48 2.10 11.09
CA VAL A 88 -3.22 2.62 10.56
C VAL A 88 -3.47 3.31 9.22
N VAL A 89 -2.95 4.52 9.05
CA VAL A 89 -3.01 5.22 7.77
C VAL A 89 -1.65 5.12 7.09
N SER A 90 -1.65 4.73 5.82
CA SER A 90 -0.47 4.61 4.98
C SER A 90 -0.50 5.59 3.81
N LEU A 91 0.63 6.25 3.55
CA LEU A 91 0.83 7.02 2.33
C LEU A 91 1.18 6.06 1.19
N GLY A 92 0.44 6.10 0.11
CA GLY A 92 0.72 5.34 -1.10
C GLY A 92 -0.07 5.88 -2.29
N HIS A 93 0.35 5.52 -3.51
CA HIS A 93 -0.28 6.00 -4.75
C HIS A 93 -0.48 7.53 -4.74
N SER A 94 0.60 8.24 -4.40
CA SER A 94 0.59 9.64 -4.02
C SER A 94 1.57 10.45 -4.84
N ALA A 95 1.18 11.64 -5.25
CA ALA A 95 2.04 12.65 -5.83
C ALA A 95 2.55 13.68 -4.81
N ALA A 96 2.39 13.39 -3.51
CA ALA A 96 2.84 14.27 -2.44
C ALA A 96 4.31 14.63 -2.59
N ASP A 97 4.61 15.91 -2.44
CA ASP A 97 5.97 16.42 -2.26
C ASP A 97 6.46 16.18 -0.81
N GLU A 98 7.70 16.56 -0.54
CA GLU A 98 8.28 16.44 0.81
C GLU A 98 7.45 17.15 1.88
N ARG A 99 6.98 18.36 1.60
CA ARG A 99 6.22 19.17 2.55
C ARG A 99 4.90 18.52 2.91
N THR A 100 4.15 18.10 1.91
CA THR A 100 2.86 17.44 2.08
C THR A 100 2.99 16.11 2.82
N ALA A 101 4.00 15.30 2.45
CA ALA A 101 4.27 14.05 3.15
C ALA A 101 4.65 14.29 4.62
N ARG A 102 5.50 15.27 4.91
CA ARG A 102 5.89 15.63 6.28
C ARG A 102 4.69 16.04 7.13
N LEU A 103 3.78 16.86 6.59
CA LEU A 103 2.54 17.22 7.27
C LEU A 103 1.67 15.99 7.56
N ALA A 104 1.53 15.10 6.58
CA ALA A 104 0.78 13.84 6.76
C ALA A 104 1.38 12.97 7.86
N TYR A 105 2.70 12.83 7.95
CA TYR A 105 3.37 12.09 9.04
C TYR A 105 3.14 12.74 10.39
N GLN A 106 3.17 14.07 10.48
CA GLN A 106 2.84 14.81 11.70
C GLN A 106 1.37 14.64 12.11
N GLN A 107 0.47 14.49 11.14
CA GLN A 107 -0.94 14.16 11.36
C GLN A 107 -1.17 12.70 11.71
N GLY A 108 -0.12 11.85 11.64
CA GLY A 108 -0.09 10.46 12.09
C GLY A 108 -0.33 9.42 11.00
N VAL A 109 -0.03 9.76 9.76
CA VAL A 109 0.25 8.73 8.75
C VAL A 109 1.49 7.96 9.23
N GLY A 110 1.32 6.67 9.52
CA GLY A 110 2.31 5.84 10.20
C GLY A 110 3.00 4.82 9.31
N MET A 111 2.67 4.79 8.00
CA MET A 111 3.27 3.85 7.06
C MET A 111 3.41 4.47 5.67
N ILE A 112 4.35 3.95 4.88
CA ILE A 112 4.43 4.11 3.42
C ILE A 112 4.17 2.75 2.79
N THR A 113 3.21 2.68 1.87
CA THR A 113 2.86 1.48 1.11
C THR A 113 3.88 1.30 -0.01
N HIS A 114 4.40 0.07 -0.21
CA HIS A 114 5.38 -0.31 -1.25
C HIS A 114 6.31 0.85 -1.66
N CYS A 115 7.11 1.29 -0.69
CA CYS A 115 7.98 2.47 -0.75
C CYS A 115 8.71 2.59 -2.09
N PHE A 116 8.74 3.79 -2.66
CA PHE A 116 9.18 4.19 -4.00
C PHE A 116 8.23 3.84 -5.15
N ASN A 117 7.31 2.90 -5.00
CA ASN A 117 6.37 2.54 -6.06
C ASN A 117 5.15 3.47 -6.04
N ALA A 118 4.70 3.88 -7.21
CA ALA A 118 3.56 4.79 -7.38
C ALA A 118 3.65 6.08 -6.54
N MET A 119 4.85 6.65 -6.36
CA MET A 119 5.09 7.90 -5.65
C MET A 119 6.24 8.70 -6.26
N ALA A 120 6.58 9.86 -5.71
CA ALA A 120 7.79 10.59 -6.05
C ALA A 120 9.01 9.86 -5.48
N GLY A 121 10.05 9.68 -6.28
CA GLY A 121 11.34 9.11 -5.86
C GLY A 121 12.18 10.08 -5.03
N LEU A 122 13.29 9.59 -4.51
CA LEU A 122 14.27 10.41 -3.80
C LEU A 122 15.15 11.18 -4.80
N HIS A 123 15.00 12.48 -4.84
CA HIS A 123 15.77 13.37 -5.71
C HIS A 123 16.38 14.52 -4.89
N HIS A 124 17.60 14.94 -5.23
CA HIS A 124 18.38 15.92 -4.44
C HIS A 124 17.75 17.31 -4.30
N ARG A 125 16.79 17.68 -5.14
CA ARG A 125 16.02 18.94 -5.07
C ARG A 125 14.52 18.72 -4.85
N ALA A 126 14.04 17.46 -4.89
CA ALA A 126 12.66 17.08 -4.66
C ALA A 126 12.65 15.73 -3.92
N PRO A 127 12.95 15.73 -2.60
CA PRO A 127 13.20 14.50 -1.85
C PRO A 127 11.97 13.58 -1.72
N GLY A 128 10.78 14.10 -1.97
CA GLY A 128 9.53 13.35 -1.91
C GLY A 128 9.19 12.77 -0.54
N PRO A 129 8.27 11.80 -0.49
CA PRO A 129 7.83 11.20 0.77
C PRO A 129 8.95 10.55 1.58
N VAL A 130 9.92 9.92 0.92
CA VAL A 130 11.05 9.25 1.61
C VAL A 130 11.99 10.29 2.25
N GLY A 131 12.28 11.39 1.55
CA GLY A 131 13.07 12.48 2.13
C GLY A 131 12.39 13.15 3.32
N ALA A 132 11.06 13.20 3.32
CA ALA A 132 10.27 13.75 4.41
C ALA A 132 10.40 12.95 5.73
N LEU A 133 10.83 11.71 5.68
CA LEU A 133 11.05 10.89 6.89
C LEU A 133 12.14 11.45 7.80
N LEU A 134 13.13 12.11 7.22
CA LEU A 134 14.19 12.74 8.00
C LEU A 134 13.61 13.88 8.84
N GLY A 135 13.58 13.68 10.15
CA GLY A 135 12.99 14.62 11.12
C GLY A 135 11.47 14.50 11.30
N SER A 136 10.84 13.46 10.76
CA SER A 136 9.46 13.08 11.06
C SER A 136 9.38 12.03 12.19
N PRO A 137 8.19 11.84 12.80
CA PRO A 137 7.95 10.66 13.65
C PRO A 137 8.26 9.36 12.92
N PRO A 138 8.52 8.24 13.62
CA PRO A 138 8.74 6.96 12.98
C PRO A 138 7.57 6.54 12.08
N VAL A 139 7.90 6.16 10.84
CA VAL A 139 6.94 5.73 9.81
C VAL A 139 7.41 4.39 9.27
N ALA A 140 6.57 3.36 9.28
CA ALA A 140 6.90 2.06 8.71
C ALA A 140 7.02 2.12 7.19
N LEU A 141 7.97 1.42 6.61
CA LEU A 141 8.27 1.42 5.18
C LEU A 141 7.98 0.03 4.61
N GLY A 142 6.84 -0.14 3.96
CA GLY A 142 6.54 -1.35 3.21
C GLY A 142 7.47 -1.45 1.99
N VAL A 143 8.25 -2.51 1.87
CA VAL A 143 9.23 -2.68 0.78
C VAL A 143 8.99 -4.00 0.09
N ILE A 144 8.78 -3.96 -1.23
CA ILE A 144 8.75 -5.14 -2.09
C ILE A 144 10.20 -5.38 -2.56
N ALA A 145 10.91 -6.29 -1.89
CA ALA A 145 12.35 -6.50 -2.10
C ALA A 145 12.62 -7.61 -3.15
N ASP A 146 11.95 -7.56 -4.30
CA ASP A 146 12.05 -8.54 -5.38
C ASP A 146 13.11 -8.19 -6.44
N GLY A 147 13.80 -7.05 -6.29
CA GLY A 147 14.77 -6.56 -7.26
C GLY A 147 14.14 -5.98 -8.55
N ILE A 148 12.79 -6.00 -8.67
CA ILE A 148 12.01 -5.49 -9.80
C ILE A 148 11.30 -4.19 -9.41
N HIS A 149 10.54 -4.21 -8.31
CA HIS A 149 9.85 -3.03 -7.76
C HIS A 149 10.83 -2.01 -7.18
N ILE A 150 11.93 -2.48 -6.61
CA ILE A 150 13.00 -1.63 -6.06
C ILE A 150 14.37 -2.25 -6.37
N ALA A 151 15.31 -1.42 -6.82
CA ALA A 151 16.68 -1.88 -6.99
C ALA A 151 17.30 -2.28 -5.63
N PRO A 152 18.11 -3.35 -5.55
CA PRO A 152 18.73 -3.78 -4.30
C PRO A 152 19.50 -2.68 -3.57
N ALA A 153 20.18 -1.79 -4.30
CA ALA A 153 20.88 -0.64 -3.73
C ALA A 153 19.94 0.33 -2.99
N MET A 154 18.70 0.51 -3.48
CA MET A 154 17.70 1.36 -2.83
C MET A 154 17.08 0.69 -1.61
N ALA A 155 16.87 -0.63 -1.65
CA ALA A 155 16.46 -1.40 -0.48
C ALA A 155 17.54 -1.32 0.62
N ALA A 156 18.80 -1.51 0.27
CA ALA A 156 19.93 -1.36 1.20
C ALA A 156 20.05 0.08 1.76
N LEU A 157 19.74 1.10 0.96
CA LEU A 157 19.70 2.50 1.42
C LEU A 157 18.62 2.68 2.50
N LEU A 158 17.40 2.20 2.26
CA LEU A 158 16.32 2.28 3.25
C LEU A 158 16.69 1.55 4.52
N GLN A 159 17.24 0.34 4.43
CA GLN A 159 17.67 -0.46 5.58
C GLN A 159 18.77 0.24 6.41
N ARG A 160 19.68 0.98 5.77
CA ARG A 160 20.73 1.73 6.47
C ARG A 160 20.21 3.00 7.14
N LEU A 161 19.29 3.69 6.52
CA LEU A 161 18.73 4.95 7.03
C LEU A 161 17.63 4.71 8.09
N PHE A 162 16.87 3.64 7.92
CA PHE A 162 15.64 3.38 8.70
C PHE A 162 15.55 1.90 9.13
N PRO A 163 16.55 1.33 9.82
CA PRO A 163 16.66 -0.12 10.05
C PRO A 163 15.48 -0.72 10.82
N GLU A 164 14.85 0.07 11.70
CA GLU A 164 13.72 -0.39 12.52
C GLU A 164 12.35 -0.12 11.87
N GLN A 165 12.32 0.52 10.70
CA GLN A 165 11.10 0.95 10.04
C GLN A 165 10.79 0.13 8.79
N VAL A 166 11.78 -0.57 8.22
CA VAL A 166 11.60 -1.39 7.03
C VAL A 166 10.76 -2.63 7.35
N VAL A 167 9.68 -2.81 6.61
CA VAL A 167 8.77 -3.95 6.67
C VAL A 167 8.71 -4.59 5.28
N LEU A 168 9.10 -5.85 5.17
CA LEU A 168 8.99 -6.57 3.90
C LEU A 168 7.52 -6.88 3.61
N VAL A 169 7.09 -6.56 2.40
CA VAL A 169 5.76 -6.89 1.88
C VAL A 169 5.91 -7.57 0.52
N SER A 170 5.01 -8.48 0.20
CA SER A 170 5.01 -9.14 -1.11
C SER A 170 4.22 -8.37 -2.15
N ASP A 171 3.15 -7.70 -1.74
CA ASP A 171 2.15 -7.14 -2.67
C ASP A 171 1.68 -8.20 -3.69
N ALA A 172 1.48 -9.42 -3.20
CA ALA A 172 1.14 -10.58 -4.02
C ALA A 172 -0.32 -10.51 -4.47
N LEU A 173 -0.56 -10.81 -5.74
CA LEU A 173 -1.87 -10.87 -6.35
C LEU A 173 -2.40 -12.31 -6.41
N ALA A 174 -3.66 -12.47 -6.86
CA ALA A 174 -4.31 -13.78 -6.95
C ALA A 174 -3.49 -14.88 -7.69
N PRO A 175 -2.69 -14.57 -8.74
CA PRO A 175 -1.83 -15.56 -9.38
C PRO A 175 -0.58 -15.96 -8.60
N TYR A 176 -0.35 -15.45 -7.40
CA TYR A 176 0.81 -15.80 -6.58
C TYR A 176 0.95 -17.34 -6.42
N GLY A 177 2.13 -17.85 -6.73
CA GLY A 177 2.42 -19.29 -6.66
C GLY A 177 1.93 -20.10 -7.86
N LEU A 178 1.29 -19.47 -8.84
CA LEU A 178 0.93 -20.12 -10.10
C LEU A 178 2.08 -20.06 -11.11
N PRO A 179 2.14 -21.00 -12.09
CA PRO A 179 3.17 -20.98 -13.12
C PRO A 179 3.08 -19.73 -14.01
N PRO A 180 4.12 -19.39 -14.77
CA PRO A 180 4.05 -18.32 -15.76
C PRO A 180 2.86 -18.51 -16.72
N GLY A 181 2.15 -17.41 -17.01
CA GLY A 181 0.94 -17.45 -17.85
C GLY A 181 0.11 -16.20 -17.72
N THR A 182 -1.04 -16.18 -18.38
CA THR A 182 -2.00 -15.08 -18.30
C THR A 182 -3.21 -15.53 -17.48
N TYR A 183 -3.60 -14.72 -16.51
CA TYR A 183 -4.65 -15.02 -15.55
C TYR A 183 -5.71 -13.92 -15.53
N PRO A 184 -6.99 -14.26 -15.31
CA PRO A 184 -8.02 -13.26 -15.06
C PRO A 184 -7.72 -12.47 -13.79
N TRP A 185 -7.87 -11.15 -13.86
CA TRP A 185 -7.74 -10.25 -12.72
C TRP A 185 -8.74 -9.10 -12.85
N ASP A 186 -9.79 -9.13 -12.02
CA ASP A 186 -11.00 -8.33 -12.18
C ASP A 186 -11.61 -8.49 -13.61
N GLU A 187 -11.89 -7.41 -14.31
CA GLU A 187 -12.36 -7.41 -15.71
C GLU A 187 -11.21 -7.42 -16.74
N ARG A 188 -9.97 -7.52 -16.27
CA ARG A 188 -8.73 -7.49 -17.07
C ARG A 188 -8.00 -8.82 -17.01
N SER A 189 -6.84 -8.86 -17.66
CA SER A 189 -5.87 -9.95 -17.57
C SER A 189 -4.56 -9.46 -16.99
N ILE A 190 -3.86 -10.35 -16.29
CA ILE A 190 -2.55 -10.10 -15.75
C ILE A 190 -1.59 -11.19 -16.23
N ALA A 191 -0.44 -10.79 -16.74
CA ALA A 191 0.62 -11.69 -17.16
C ALA A 191 1.58 -11.96 -15.99
N VAL A 192 1.83 -13.22 -15.69
CA VAL A 192 2.82 -13.69 -14.71
C VAL A 192 4.05 -14.15 -15.48
N ALA A 193 5.17 -13.47 -15.29
CA ALA A 193 6.46 -13.84 -15.87
C ALA A 193 7.60 -13.21 -15.04
N ASP A 194 8.75 -13.85 -15.02
CA ASP A 194 10.01 -13.33 -14.48
C ASP A 194 9.88 -12.75 -13.05
N GLY A 195 9.12 -13.42 -12.19
CA GLY A 195 8.97 -13.03 -10.78
C GLY A 195 7.99 -11.89 -10.52
N THR A 196 7.24 -11.42 -11.54
CA THR A 196 6.32 -10.29 -11.39
C THR A 196 5.00 -10.50 -12.14
N CYS A 197 4.02 -9.69 -11.78
CA CYS A 197 2.74 -9.56 -12.46
C CYS A 197 2.69 -8.24 -13.22
N ARG A 198 2.24 -8.27 -14.48
CA ARG A 198 2.09 -7.07 -15.32
C ARG A 198 0.75 -7.02 -16.02
N LEU A 199 0.21 -5.80 -16.14
CA LEU A 199 -0.90 -5.53 -17.03
C LEU A 199 -0.46 -5.58 -18.50
N GLU A 200 -1.39 -5.58 -19.44
CA GLU A 200 -1.14 -5.58 -20.88
C GLU A 200 -0.30 -4.37 -21.35
N ASP A 201 -0.45 -3.23 -20.68
CA ASP A 201 0.33 -2.01 -20.96
C ASP A 201 1.75 -2.04 -20.36
N GLY A 202 2.13 -3.15 -19.72
CA GLY A 202 3.43 -3.33 -19.07
C GLY A 202 3.52 -2.80 -17.64
N THR A 203 2.46 -2.18 -17.10
CA THR A 203 2.42 -1.70 -15.71
C THR A 203 2.66 -2.86 -14.76
N VAL A 204 3.64 -2.72 -13.87
CA VAL A 204 3.89 -3.68 -12.79
C VAL A 204 2.75 -3.57 -11.78
N ALA A 205 2.19 -4.71 -11.39
CA ALA A 205 1.00 -4.78 -10.54
C ALA A 205 1.21 -5.56 -9.24
N GLY A 206 2.28 -6.35 -9.16
CA GLY A 206 2.62 -7.11 -7.96
C GLY A 206 3.71 -8.11 -8.22
N THR A 207 4.18 -8.79 -7.17
CA THR A 207 5.23 -9.80 -7.26
C THR A 207 4.66 -11.23 -7.22
N THR A 208 5.44 -12.17 -7.74
CA THR A 208 5.22 -13.61 -7.54
C THR A 208 6.27 -14.26 -6.65
N LEU A 209 7.24 -13.47 -6.18
CA LEU A 209 8.28 -13.94 -5.25
C LEU A 209 7.73 -14.03 -3.81
N THR A 210 8.28 -14.96 -3.04
CA THR A 210 7.92 -15.10 -1.63
C THR A 210 8.65 -14.07 -0.78
N LEU A 211 8.12 -13.74 0.41
CA LEU A 211 8.83 -12.83 1.34
C LEU A 211 10.24 -13.30 1.69
N PRO A 212 10.52 -14.61 1.90
CA PRO A 212 11.88 -15.10 2.11
C PRO A 212 12.84 -14.80 0.96
N ASP A 213 12.38 -14.74 -0.28
CA ASP A 213 13.23 -14.43 -1.45
C ASP A 213 13.73 -12.98 -1.42
N GLY A 214 13.06 -12.09 -0.71
CA GLY A 214 13.46 -10.69 -0.52
C GLY A 214 14.48 -10.45 0.62
N VAL A 215 14.92 -11.50 1.30
CA VAL A 215 15.81 -11.41 2.47
C VAL A 215 17.28 -11.67 2.11
N VAL A 216 17.59 -11.95 0.86
CA VAL A 216 18.94 -12.33 0.40
C VAL A 216 19.84 -11.14 0.12
#